data_73cdd091fd5d705c07040c11e8a3d474
#
_entry.id   73cdd091fd5d705c07040c11e8a3d474
#
_cell.length_a   1.000
_cell.length_b   1.000
_cell.length_c   1.000
_cell.angle_alpha   90.00
_cell.angle_beta   90.00
_cell.angle_gamma   90.00
#
_symmetry.space_group_name_H-M   'P 1'
#
loop_
_entity.id
_entity.type
_entity.pdbx_description
1 polymer ?
#
loop_
_entity_poly.entity_id
_entity_poly.type
_entity_poly.pdbx_seq_one_letter_code
_entity_poly.pdbx_strand_id
1 'polypeptide(L)'
;MKKLLLLSLTVAIVLLSQTESKAQQSYKNAFGARLGAANGITFKTFTQNNRAWDFILNFQNNGNDDDRRERIRFTALYEIHNPINNAGGLKYYYGVGGTLGSSKYRRDDERKLYAGLAGVLGLDYKFAEAPINVSLDWKPELEIAPDAGDFDSQGLGLSIRFTF
;
A
#
# COMPACT_ATOMS: atom_id res chain seq x y z
N MET A 1 2.60 -22.45 13.71
CA MET A 1 3.38 -21.50 12.92
C MET A 1 3.96 -22.11 11.64
N LYS A 2 4.67 -23.26 11.66
CA LYS A 2 5.23 -23.91 10.44
C LYS A 2 4.18 -24.26 9.38
N LYS A 3 2.96 -24.70 9.77
CA LYS A 3 1.87 -25.03 8.83
C LYS A 3 1.28 -23.81 8.13
N LEU A 4 1.26 -22.64 8.80
CA LEU A 4 0.82 -21.38 8.20
C LEU A 4 1.84 -20.85 7.17
N LEU A 5 3.13 -21.00 7.46
CA LEU A 5 4.24 -20.65 6.56
C LEU A 5 4.25 -21.54 5.31
N LEU A 6 3.98 -22.84 5.45
CA LEU A 6 3.84 -23.76 4.32
C LEU A 6 2.61 -23.43 3.47
N LEU A 7 1.49 -23.07 4.09
CA LEU A 7 0.29 -22.68 3.38
C LEU A 7 0.49 -21.36 2.60
N SER A 8 1.18 -20.39 3.18
CA SER A 8 1.52 -19.13 2.49
C SER A 8 2.50 -19.34 1.33
N LEU A 9 3.44 -20.27 1.49
CA LEU A 9 4.41 -20.61 0.44
C LEU A 9 3.73 -21.37 -0.71
N THR A 10 2.80 -22.29 -0.43
CA THR A 10 2.03 -23.00 -1.47
C THR A 10 1.09 -22.08 -2.23
N VAL A 11 0.44 -21.12 -1.57
CA VAL A 11 -0.38 -20.10 -2.24
C VAL A 11 0.48 -19.21 -3.13
N ALA A 12 1.69 -18.83 -2.69
CA ALA A 12 2.63 -18.07 -3.51
C ALA A 12 3.12 -18.85 -4.75
N ILE A 13 3.38 -20.16 -4.62
CA ILE A 13 3.81 -21.02 -5.74
C ILE A 13 2.67 -21.25 -6.74
N VAL A 14 1.44 -21.43 -6.28
CA VAL A 14 0.26 -21.57 -7.16
C VAL A 14 -0.03 -20.28 -7.94
N LEU A 15 0.24 -19.11 -7.34
CA LEU A 15 0.13 -17.81 -8.02
C LEU A 15 1.21 -17.60 -9.10
N LEU A 16 2.36 -18.26 -8.97
CA LEU A 16 3.47 -18.18 -9.94
C LEU A 16 3.34 -19.15 -11.12
N SER A 17 2.46 -20.14 -11.06
CA SER A 17 2.31 -21.17 -12.10
C SER A 17 1.32 -20.84 -13.22
N GLN A 18 0.73 -19.63 -13.23
CA GLN A 18 -0.14 -19.18 -14.31
C GLN A 18 0.71 -18.69 -15.50
N THR A 19 1.11 -19.64 -16.36
CA THR A 19 1.78 -19.35 -17.62
C THR A 19 0.78 -18.89 -18.68
N GLU A 20 1.15 -17.77 -19.31
CA GLU A 20 0.68 -17.27 -20.60
C GLU A 20 -0.81 -16.89 -20.75
N SER A 21 -1.13 -15.67 -20.38
CA SER A 21 -2.15 -14.95 -21.12
C SER A 21 -1.63 -13.56 -21.51
N LYS A 22 -1.51 -13.32 -22.82
CA LYS A 22 -1.16 -12.02 -23.44
C LYS A 22 -2.32 -11.01 -23.32
N ALA A 23 -2.85 -10.85 -22.13
CA ALA A 23 -3.78 -9.78 -21.85
C ALA A 23 -3.20 -8.95 -20.71
N GLN A 24 -2.31 -8.03 -21.03
CA GLN A 24 -2.13 -6.85 -20.21
C GLN A 24 -3.45 -6.09 -20.22
N GLN A 25 -4.42 -6.57 -19.48
CA GLN A 25 -5.63 -5.81 -19.23
C GLN A 25 -5.22 -4.64 -18.34
N SER A 26 -4.98 -3.50 -18.99
CA SER A 26 -4.75 -2.25 -18.31
C SER A 26 -6.09 -1.79 -17.72
N TYR A 27 -6.25 -1.92 -16.41
CA TYR A 27 -7.33 -1.25 -15.69
C TYR A 27 -6.97 0.23 -15.53
N LYS A 28 -7.99 1.07 -15.45
CA LYS A 28 -7.80 2.49 -15.22
C LYS A 28 -7.86 2.82 -13.74
N ASN A 29 -8.81 2.22 -13.04
CA ASN A 29 -9.06 2.49 -11.63
C ASN A 29 -9.06 1.19 -10.83
N ALA A 30 -8.66 1.30 -9.57
CA ALA A 30 -8.77 0.21 -8.61
C ALA A 30 -9.06 0.76 -7.22
N PHE A 31 -9.99 0.12 -6.50
CA PHE A 31 -10.35 0.47 -5.14
C PHE A 31 -10.32 -0.78 -4.26
N GLY A 32 -9.85 -0.63 -3.03
CA GLY A 32 -9.75 -1.79 -2.14
C GLY A 32 -9.25 -1.50 -0.75
N ALA A 33 -8.87 -2.60 -0.07
CA ALA A 33 -8.33 -2.58 1.28
C ALA A 33 -6.80 -2.69 1.27
N ARG A 34 -6.17 -2.06 2.26
CA ARG A 34 -4.76 -2.16 2.58
C ARG A 34 -4.59 -2.70 3.99
N LEU A 35 -3.74 -3.70 4.16
CA LEU A 35 -3.41 -4.35 5.42
C LEU A 35 -1.89 -4.30 5.65
N GLY A 36 -1.45 -4.28 6.91
CA GLY A 36 -0.03 -4.30 7.25
C GLY A 36 0.32 -3.36 8.40
N ALA A 37 1.35 -2.55 8.23
CA ALA A 37 1.79 -1.59 9.26
C ALA A 37 0.68 -0.62 9.68
N ALA A 38 -0.23 -0.28 8.76
CA ALA A 38 -1.48 0.41 9.05
C ALA A 38 -2.57 -0.12 8.11
N ASN A 39 -3.74 -0.42 8.68
CA ASN A 39 -4.88 -0.87 7.90
C ASN A 39 -5.61 0.33 7.30
N GLY A 40 -6.26 0.13 6.14
CA GLY A 40 -6.95 1.23 5.48
C GLY A 40 -7.62 0.87 4.17
N ILE A 41 -7.98 1.91 3.44
CA ILE A 41 -8.53 1.81 2.10
C ILE A 41 -7.57 2.50 1.11
N THR A 42 -7.58 2.04 -0.13
CA THR A 42 -6.73 2.55 -1.19
C THR A 42 -7.53 2.73 -2.48
N PHE A 43 -7.27 3.82 -3.18
CA PHE A 43 -7.79 4.09 -4.51
C PHE A 43 -6.65 4.44 -5.44
N LYS A 44 -6.43 3.60 -6.45
CA LYS A 44 -5.39 3.78 -7.47
C LYS A 44 -6.01 4.13 -8.82
N THR A 45 -5.47 5.15 -9.49
CA THR A 45 -5.92 5.54 -10.83
C THR A 45 -4.72 5.76 -11.74
N PHE A 46 -4.74 5.11 -12.90
CA PHE A 46 -3.71 5.28 -13.93
C PHE A 46 -4.04 6.49 -14.79
N THR A 47 -3.11 7.43 -14.87
CA THR A 47 -3.20 8.61 -15.73
C THR A 47 -2.57 8.34 -17.10
N GLN A 48 -1.60 7.45 -17.16
CA GLN A 48 -0.91 6.96 -18.36
C GLN A 48 -0.66 5.45 -18.20
N ASN A 49 -0.22 4.79 -19.26
CA ASN A 49 -0.01 3.33 -19.28
C ASN A 49 0.85 2.78 -18.12
N ASN A 50 1.77 3.59 -17.61
CA ASN A 50 2.71 3.19 -16.56
C ASN A 50 2.77 4.17 -15.38
N ARG A 51 1.89 5.17 -15.31
CA ARG A 51 1.89 6.20 -14.25
C ARG A 51 0.56 6.20 -13.54
N ALA A 52 0.58 6.12 -12.22
CA ALA A 52 -0.61 6.09 -11.39
C ALA A 52 -0.51 7.07 -10.22
N TRP A 53 -1.67 7.50 -9.76
CA TRP A 53 -1.86 8.06 -8.44
C TRP A 53 -2.45 6.98 -7.54
N ASP A 54 -1.90 6.80 -6.34
CA ASP A 54 -2.47 5.96 -5.29
C ASP A 54 -2.80 6.84 -4.08
N PHE A 55 -4.07 6.87 -3.72
CA PHE A 55 -4.60 7.58 -2.57
C PHE A 55 -4.91 6.57 -1.48
N ILE A 56 -4.28 6.72 -0.33
CA ILE A 56 -4.37 5.76 0.77
C ILE A 56 -4.87 6.49 2.02
N LEU A 57 -5.94 5.98 2.61
CA LEU A 57 -6.42 6.42 3.91
C LEU A 57 -6.19 5.30 4.92
N ASN A 58 -5.27 5.52 5.83
CA ASN A 58 -4.89 4.56 6.86
C ASN A 58 -5.46 4.94 8.23
N PHE A 59 -5.80 3.89 8.96
CA PHE A 59 -6.22 3.96 10.37
C PHE A 59 -5.27 3.09 11.19
N GLN A 60 -4.67 3.65 12.21
CA GLN A 60 -3.74 2.95 13.07
C GLN A 60 -4.07 3.25 14.52
N ASN A 61 -4.29 2.17 15.28
CA ASN A 61 -4.50 2.23 16.71
C ASN A 61 -3.34 1.48 17.38
N ASN A 62 -2.43 2.20 18.00
CA ASN A 62 -1.30 1.65 18.73
C ASN A 62 -1.39 2.02 20.20
N GLY A 63 -1.03 1.07 21.07
CA GLY A 63 -0.92 1.28 22.51
C GLY A 63 -1.80 0.34 23.34
N ASN A 64 -1.43 0.17 24.60
CA ASN A 64 -2.23 -0.48 25.62
C ASN A 64 -3.30 0.49 26.14
N ASP A 65 -4.26 0.01 26.94
CA ASP A 65 -5.45 0.79 27.35
C ASP A 65 -5.15 2.16 27.98
N ASP A 66 -3.95 2.36 28.56
CA ASP A 66 -3.55 3.62 29.19
C ASP A 66 -2.85 4.61 28.23
N ASP A 67 -2.20 4.13 27.14
CA ASP A 67 -1.44 4.95 26.18
C ASP A 67 -1.91 4.78 24.73
N ARG A 68 -3.22 4.68 24.53
CA ARG A 68 -3.79 4.49 23.20
C ARG A 68 -3.54 5.72 22.32
N ARG A 69 -2.82 5.52 21.20
CA ARG A 69 -2.58 6.51 20.16
C ARG A 69 -3.41 6.16 18.92
N GLU A 70 -4.33 7.03 18.56
CA GLU A 70 -5.09 6.93 17.32
C GLU A 70 -4.45 7.81 16.26
N ARG A 71 -4.12 7.20 15.12
CA ARG A 71 -3.60 7.92 13.95
C ARG A 71 -4.50 7.70 12.74
N ILE A 72 -4.84 8.79 12.08
CA ILE A 72 -5.47 8.77 10.76
C ILE A 72 -4.49 9.43 9.80
N ARG A 73 -4.18 8.76 8.68
CA ARG A 73 -3.25 9.25 7.65
C ARG A 73 -3.88 9.21 6.28
N PHE A 74 -3.79 10.29 5.56
CA PHE A 74 -4.05 10.35 4.13
C PHE A 74 -2.73 10.53 3.40
N THR A 75 -2.42 9.61 2.47
CA THR A 75 -1.21 9.63 1.65
C THR A 75 -1.62 9.68 0.18
N ALA A 76 -1.00 10.57 -0.59
CA ALA A 76 -1.11 10.61 -2.05
C ALA A 76 0.27 10.31 -2.65
N LEU A 77 0.35 9.23 -3.43
CA LEU A 77 1.58 8.75 -4.08
C LEU A 77 1.47 8.89 -5.58
N TYR A 78 2.52 9.38 -6.21
CA TYR A 78 2.71 9.29 -7.66
C TYR A 78 3.66 8.15 -7.96
N GLU A 79 3.17 7.15 -8.70
CA GLU A 79 3.84 5.87 -8.93
C GLU A 79 4.17 5.66 -10.40
N ILE A 80 5.30 5.00 -10.65
CA ILE A 80 5.75 4.53 -11.96
C ILE A 80 5.79 3.00 -11.92
N HIS A 81 4.99 2.37 -12.78
CA HIS A 81 4.84 0.93 -12.90
C HIS A 81 5.59 0.40 -14.10
N ASN A 82 6.39 -0.64 -13.91
CA ASN A 82 7.17 -1.28 -14.97
C ASN A 82 6.86 -2.77 -15.02
N PRO A 83 6.57 -3.33 -16.21
CA PRO A 83 6.32 -4.76 -16.33
C PRO A 83 7.59 -5.56 -16.04
N ILE A 84 7.43 -6.73 -15.43
CA ILE A 84 8.48 -7.72 -15.28
C ILE A 84 8.39 -8.67 -16.47
N ASN A 85 9.46 -8.76 -17.25
CA ASN A 85 9.52 -9.64 -18.41
C ASN A 85 9.31 -11.10 -17.98
N ASN A 86 8.52 -11.85 -18.78
CA ASN A 86 8.15 -13.25 -18.55
C ASN A 86 7.28 -13.51 -17.32
N ALA A 87 6.72 -12.47 -16.67
CA ALA A 87 5.80 -12.61 -15.56
C ALA A 87 4.50 -11.87 -15.89
N GLY A 88 3.60 -12.54 -16.62
CA GLY A 88 2.33 -11.96 -17.05
C GLY A 88 1.53 -11.37 -15.88
N GLY A 89 1.13 -10.10 -16.00
CA GLY A 89 0.36 -9.39 -14.97
C GLY A 89 1.14 -8.84 -13.78
N LEU A 90 2.43 -9.21 -13.64
CA LEU A 90 3.29 -8.73 -12.56
C LEU A 90 4.06 -7.48 -12.99
N LYS A 91 4.04 -6.45 -12.16
CA LYS A 91 4.77 -5.20 -12.32
C LYS A 91 5.52 -4.88 -11.03
N TYR A 92 6.68 -4.28 -11.12
CA TYR A 92 7.25 -3.55 -10.00
C TYR A 92 6.89 -2.08 -10.12
N TYR A 93 6.78 -1.41 -9.02
CA TYR A 93 6.52 0.03 -9.00
C TYR A 93 7.31 0.74 -7.91
N TYR A 94 7.55 1.98 -8.15
CA TYR A 94 8.15 2.89 -7.20
C TYR A 94 7.52 4.28 -7.35
N GLY A 95 7.60 5.06 -6.30
CA GLY A 95 6.98 6.37 -6.31
C GLY A 95 7.33 7.20 -5.09
N VAL A 96 6.85 8.43 -5.14
CA VAL A 96 6.99 9.41 -4.06
C VAL A 96 5.69 10.17 -3.89
N GLY A 97 5.49 10.73 -2.71
CA GLY A 97 4.29 11.51 -2.44
C GLY A 97 4.32 12.22 -1.11
N GLY A 98 3.16 12.68 -0.69
CA GLY A 98 2.96 13.37 0.56
C GLY A 98 1.95 12.68 1.46
N THR A 99 2.15 12.83 2.75
CA THR A 99 1.25 12.35 3.78
C THR A 99 0.77 13.53 4.64
N LEU A 100 -0.52 13.54 4.92
CA LEU A 100 -1.13 14.40 5.93
C LEU A 100 -1.81 13.51 6.95
N GLY A 101 -1.63 13.78 8.22
CA GLY A 101 -2.20 12.96 9.25
C GLY A 101 -2.57 13.72 10.51
N SER A 102 -3.31 13.02 11.36
CA SER A 102 -3.72 13.48 12.67
C SER A 102 -3.47 12.38 13.68
N SER A 103 -2.85 12.69 14.79
CA SER A 103 -2.68 11.80 15.93
C SER A 103 -3.36 12.37 17.16
N LYS A 104 -4.09 11.50 17.87
CA LYS A 104 -4.69 11.81 19.16
C LYS A 104 -4.14 10.85 20.21
N TYR A 105 -3.60 11.41 21.31
CA TYR A 105 -3.27 10.64 22.49
C TYR A 105 -4.47 10.65 23.44
N ARG A 106 -4.84 9.50 23.99
CA ARG A 106 -5.98 9.41 24.93
C ARG A 106 -5.77 10.20 26.21
N ARG A 107 -4.54 10.45 26.60
CA ARG A 107 -4.16 11.16 27.81
C ARG A 107 -4.18 12.69 27.66
N ASP A 108 -4.00 13.16 26.42
CA ASP A 108 -4.09 14.56 26.02
C ASP A 108 -5.23 14.68 25.02
N ASP A 109 -6.22 15.48 25.31
CA ASP A 109 -7.38 15.71 24.42
C ASP A 109 -6.99 16.51 23.15
N GLU A 110 -5.71 16.83 23.01
CA GLU A 110 -5.18 17.58 21.87
C GLU A 110 -4.91 16.70 20.66
N ARG A 111 -5.46 17.10 19.53
CA ARG A 111 -5.13 16.54 18.22
C ARG A 111 -3.92 17.24 17.65
N LYS A 112 -2.88 16.50 17.33
CA LYS A 112 -1.71 17.01 16.61
C LYS A 112 -1.83 16.64 15.14
N LEU A 113 -1.76 17.66 14.28
CA LEU A 113 -1.67 17.46 12.82
C LEU A 113 -0.20 17.31 12.45
N TYR A 114 0.08 16.44 11.51
CA TYR A 114 1.41 16.27 10.96
C TYR A 114 1.38 16.16 9.44
N ALA A 115 2.50 16.52 8.82
CA ALA A 115 2.74 16.39 7.40
C ALA A 115 4.07 15.68 7.17
N GLY A 116 4.16 14.91 6.10
CA GLY A 116 5.35 14.15 5.78
C GLY A 116 5.52 13.87 4.30
N LEU A 117 6.69 13.39 3.95
CA LEU A 117 7.01 12.82 2.64
C LEU A 117 6.94 11.30 2.73
N ALA A 118 6.43 10.68 1.69
CA ALA A 118 6.37 9.23 1.58
C ALA A 118 7.06 8.75 0.30
N GLY A 119 7.82 7.67 0.43
CA GLY A 119 8.29 6.88 -0.70
C GLY A 119 7.49 5.59 -0.81
N VAL A 120 7.55 4.93 -1.96
CA VAL A 120 6.98 3.58 -2.12
C VAL A 120 7.83 2.77 -3.08
N LEU A 121 8.00 1.49 -2.76
CA LEU A 121 8.58 0.47 -3.64
C LEU A 121 7.79 -0.83 -3.46
N GLY A 122 7.31 -1.41 -4.56
CA GLY A 122 6.45 -2.58 -4.45
C GLY A 122 6.32 -3.43 -5.71
N LEU A 123 5.57 -4.49 -5.54
CA LEU A 123 5.13 -5.40 -6.60
C LEU A 123 3.60 -5.30 -6.71
N ASP A 124 3.11 -5.30 -7.94
CA ASP A 124 1.71 -5.17 -8.30
C ASP A 124 1.33 -6.30 -9.26
N TYR A 125 0.36 -7.11 -8.90
CA TYR A 125 -0.11 -8.22 -9.71
C TYR A 125 -1.58 -8.06 -10.08
N LYS A 126 -1.87 -8.03 -11.38
CA LYS A 126 -3.22 -8.00 -11.91
C LYS A 126 -3.61 -9.37 -12.42
N PHE A 127 -4.67 -9.94 -11.86
CA PHE A 127 -5.22 -11.23 -12.34
C PHE A 127 -5.88 -11.03 -13.70
N ALA A 128 -5.55 -11.89 -14.67
CA ALA A 128 -6.06 -11.80 -16.04
C ALA A 128 -7.57 -12.09 -16.12
N GLU A 129 -8.02 -13.09 -15.37
CA GLU A 129 -9.40 -13.60 -15.43
C GLU A 129 -10.33 -13.03 -14.35
N ALA A 130 -9.81 -12.17 -13.45
CA ALA A 130 -10.59 -11.58 -12.39
C ALA A 130 -10.35 -10.08 -12.31
N PRO A 131 -11.37 -9.29 -11.97
CA PRO A 131 -11.21 -7.85 -11.77
C PRO A 131 -10.51 -7.56 -10.42
N ILE A 132 -9.42 -8.26 -10.14
CA ILE A 132 -8.67 -8.19 -8.89
C ILE A 132 -7.22 -7.81 -9.16
N ASN A 133 -6.71 -6.91 -8.35
CA ASN A 133 -5.31 -6.51 -8.27
C ASN A 133 -4.81 -6.73 -6.83
N VAL A 134 -3.62 -7.26 -6.70
CA VAL A 134 -2.93 -7.44 -5.41
C VAL A 134 -1.58 -6.76 -5.48
N SER A 135 -1.23 -5.98 -4.48
CA SER A 135 0.09 -5.39 -4.38
C SER A 135 0.71 -5.58 -3.00
N LEU A 136 2.01 -5.78 -3.00
CA LEU A 136 2.85 -5.81 -1.79
C LEU A 136 3.89 -4.71 -1.92
N ASP A 137 3.98 -3.83 -0.94
CA ASP A 137 4.90 -2.70 -0.98
C ASP A 137 5.49 -2.35 0.38
N TRP A 138 6.61 -1.67 0.30
CA TRP A 138 7.26 -0.98 1.38
C TRP A 138 7.11 0.53 1.15
N LYS A 139 6.54 1.22 2.15
CA LYS A 139 6.20 2.64 2.12
C LYS A 139 6.85 3.37 3.32
N PRO A 140 8.14 3.77 3.21
CA PRO A 140 8.77 4.61 4.21
C PRO A 140 8.17 6.01 4.23
N GLU A 141 8.10 6.62 5.40
CA GLU A 141 7.61 7.99 5.62
C GLU A 141 8.61 8.80 6.44
N LEU A 142 8.78 10.06 6.07
CA LEU A 142 9.56 11.07 6.79
C LEU A 142 8.63 12.20 7.23
N GLU A 143 8.42 12.36 8.53
CA GLU A 143 7.64 13.46 9.09
C GLU A 143 8.46 14.76 8.99
N ILE A 144 7.84 15.82 8.45
CA ILE A 144 8.48 17.12 8.23
C ILE A 144 7.87 18.24 9.06
N ALA A 145 6.68 18.03 9.62
CA ALA A 145 5.99 18.98 10.49
C ALA A 145 5.00 18.24 11.41
N PRO A 146 4.83 18.68 12.68
CA PRO A 146 5.50 19.79 13.35
C PRO A 146 6.94 19.49 13.78
N ASP A 147 7.26 18.21 14.06
CA ASP A 147 8.58 17.76 14.53
C ASP A 147 9.30 17.05 13.37
N ALA A 148 10.19 17.78 12.69
CA ALA A 148 10.92 17.22 11.57
C ALA A 148 11.94 16.15 12.00
N GLY A 149 11.99 15.02 11.26
CA GLY A 149 13.03 14.00 11.40
C GLY A 149 12.56 12.65 11.94
N ASP A 150 11.29 12.45 12.25
CA ASP A 150 10.76 11.13 12.58
C ASP A 150 10.63 10.30 11.30
N PHE A 151 11.46 9.26 11.20
CA PHE A 151 11.49 8.35 10.04
C PHE A 151 10.84 7.01 10.37
N ASP A 152 9.66 6.77 9.79
CA ASP A 152 8.97 5.49 9.87
C ASP A 152 9.38 4.57 8.70
N SER A 153 10.25 3.59 8.98
CA SER A 153 10.71 2.60 8.01
C SER A 153 9.83 1.34 7.92
N GLN A 154 8.84 1.19 8.78
CA GLN A 154 8.06 -0.06 8.94
C GLN A 154 6.81 -0.13 8.06
N GLY A 155 6.77 0.62 6.98
CA GLY A 155 5.60 0.77 6.11
C GLY A 155 5.24 -0.41 5.19
N LEU A 156 5.48 -1.68 5.58
CA LEU A 156 5.05 -2.82 4.77
C LEU A 156 3.52 -2.91 4.70
N GLY A 157 3.00 -3.10 3.48
CA GLY A 157 1.57 -3.22 3.23
C GLY A 157 1.21 -4.16 2.09
N LEU A 158 0.14 -4.91 2.31
CA LEU A 158 -0.54 -5.72 1.32
C LEU A 158 -1.86 -5.05 0.94
N SER A 159 -2.07 -4.80 -0.35
CA SER A 159 -3.33 -4.24 -0.82
C SER A 159 -4.04 -5.22 -1.74
N ILE A 160 -5.36 -5.32 -1.58
CA ILE A 160 -6.25 -6.09 -2.46
C ILE A 160 -7.28 -5.11 -2.98
N ARG A 161 -7.37 -4.98 -4.31
CA ARG A 161 -8.21 -3.99 -4.99
C ARG A 161 -9.08 -4.64 -6.05
N PHE A 162 -10.29 -4.14 -6.17
CA PHE A 162 -11.16 -4.38 -7.33
C PHE A 162 -10.82 -3.38 -8.42
N THR A 163 -10.69 -3.85 -9.68
CA THR A 163 -10.28 -3.04 -10.83
C THR A 163 -11.44 -2.79 -11.79
N PHE A 164 -11.54 -1.56 -12.32
CA PHE A 164 -12.59 -1.12 -13.26
C PHE A 164 -12.14 0.00 -14.18
#